data_33c9f67e6c7e372da325c595bf50cdfb
#
_entry.id   33c9f67e6c7e372da325c595bf50cdfb
#
_cell.length_a   1.000
_cell.length_b   1.000
_cell.length_c   1.000
_cell.angle_alpha   90.00
_cell.angle_beta   90.00
_cell.angle_gamma   90.00
#
_symmetry.space_group_name_H-M   'P 1'
#
loop_
_entity.id
_entity.type
_entity.pdbx_description
1 polymer ?
#
loop_
_entity_poly.entity_id
_entity_poly.type
_entity_poly.pdbx_seq_one_letter_code
_entity_poly.pdbx_strand_id
1 'polypeptide(L)'
;SRYLQMALVLGLLSAIGPFAIDMYLPALPDIGRSLGADVGSVQLTLTVFFLSIGLGQLLYGPVSDMVGRKPPLYAGLALFLLASIGCALATDIHTLVALRFVQGLGAAAGMAIPRAIVRDLHTGPEAARLMSLLMLVFSVSPILAPLAGSGVIAVAGWRAVFWVVAVAAVLGLMATWKGVEETRTPEQRLDSSLGGALKAYLTLLRDPH
;
A
#
# COMPACT_ATOMS: atom_id res chain seq x y z
N SER A 1 17.91 17.71 -7.03
CA SER A 1 18.53 17.55 -5.70
C SER A 1 18.09 16.21 -5.11
N ARG A 2 18.92 15.58 -4.30
CA ARG A 2 18.67 14.29 -3.62
C ARG A 2 17.37 14.32 -2.80
N TYR A 3 17.08 15.46 -2.19
CA TYR A 3 15.81 15.69 -1.47
C TYR A 3 14.57 15.53 -2.37
N LEU A 4 14.58 16.16 -3.55
CA LEU A 4 13.46 16.06 -4.48
C LEU A 4 13.27 14.64 -5.01
N GLN A 5 14.36 13.95 -5.32
CA GLN A 5 14.32 12.56 -5.74
C GLN A 5 13.69 11.67 -4.66
N MET A 6 14.11 11.83 -3.40
CA MET A 6 13.54 11.10 -2.27
C MET A 6 12.06 11.42 -2.08
N ALA A 7 11.66 12.70 -2.13
CA ALA A 7 10.26 13.11 -2.02
C ALA A 7 9.39 12.48 -3.12
N LEU A 8 9.89 12.44 -4.36
CA LEU A 8 9.19 11.80 -5.49
C LEU A 8 9.06 10.28 -5.31
N VAL A 9 10.14 9.60 -4.91
CA VAL A 9 10.13 8.15 -4.69
C VAL A 9 9.18 7.78 -3.56
N LEU A 10 9.29 8.44 -2.40
CA LEU A 10 8.43 8.15 -1.24
C LEU A 10 6.98 8.54 -1.53
N GLY A 11 6.74 9.62 -2.29
CA GLY A 11 5.41 10.01 -2.75
C GLY A 11 4.79 8.97 -3.68
N LEU A 12 5.53 8.48 -4.67
CA LEU A 12 5.08 7.40 -5.57
C LEU A 12 4.71 6.13 -4.78
N LEU A 13 5.57 5.70 -3.87
CA LEU A 13 5.32 4.52 -3.04
C LEU A 13 4.07 4.69 -2.18
N SER A 14 3.88 5.87 -1.59
CA SER A 14 2.72 6.17 -0.76
C SER A 14 1.42 6.27 -1.57
N ALA A 15 1.48 6.58 -2.86
CA ALA A 15 0.34 6.69 -3.75
C ALA A 15 -0.26 5.33 -4.14
N ILE A 16 0.52 4.25 -4.16
CA ILE A 16 0.10 2.93 -4.66
C ILE A 16 -1.16 2.44 -3.94
N GLY A 17 -1.20 2.50 -2.60
CA GLY A 17 -2.36 2.07 -1.81
C GLY A 17 -3.63 2.88 -2.11
N PRO A 18 -3.63 4.21 -1.92
CA PRO A 18 -4.76 5.07 -2.23
C PRO A 18 -5.28 4.93 -3.67
N PHE A 19 -4.39 4.89 -4.66
CA PHE A 19 -4.79 4.69 -6.05
C PHE A 19 -5.43 3.31 -6.29
N ALA A 20 -4.93 2.25 -5.66
CA ALA A 20 -5.54 0.92 -5.73
C ALA A 20 -6.94 0.85 -5.10
N ILE A 21 -7.27 1.77 -4.19
CA ILE A 21 -8.61 1.93 -3.62
C ILE A 21 -9.48 2.74 -4.57
N ASP A 22 -9.05 3.96 -4.87
CA ASP A 22 -9.90 4.98 -5.48
C ASP A 22 -10.13 4.75 -6.98
N MET A 23 -9.14 4.21 -7.71
CA MET A 23 -9.33 3.79 -9.11
C MET A 23 -10.27 2.59 -9.26
N TYR A 24 -10.38 1.78 -8.23
CA TYR A 24 -11.23 0.58 -8.21
C TYR A 24 -12.71 0.91 -8.00
N LEU A 25 -13.05 2.01 -7.31
CA LEU A 25 -14.42 2.37 -6.97
C LEU A 25 -15.36 2.43 -8.18
N PRO A 26 -15.00 3.08 -9.31
CA PRO A 26 -15.86 3.11 -10.49
C PRO A 26 -16.05 1.73 -11.16
N ALA A 27 -15.19 0.75 -10.86
CA ALA A 27 -15.25 -0.59 -11.44
C ALA A 27 -16.29 -1.51 -10.78
N LEU A 28 -16.76 -1.19 -9.57
CA LEU A 28 -17.63 -2.07 -8.77
C LEU A 28 -18.87 -2.58 -9.54
N PRO A 29 -19.65 -1.73 -10.26
CA PRO A 29 -20.80 -2.21 -11.01
C PRO A 29 -20.43 -3.18 -12.14
N ASP A 30 -19.32 -2.93 -12.83
CA ASP A 30 -18.85 -3.75 -13.93
C ASP A 30 -18.35 -5.12 -13.45
N ILE A 31 -17.69 -5.15 -12.31
CA ILE A 31 -17.25 -6.38 -11.63
C ILE A 31 -18.45 -7.24 -11.28
N GLY A 32 -19.49 -6.65 -10.67
CA GLY A 32 -20.71 -7.38 -10.32
C GLY A 32 -21.37 -8.01 -11.54
N ARG A 33 -21.51 -7.24 -12.63
CA ARG A 33 -22.08 -7.75 -13.89
C ARG A 33 -21.20 -8.81 -14.55
N SER A 34 -19.90 -8.58 -14.59
CA SER A 34 -18.93 -9.46 -15.26
C SER A 34 -18.76 -10.80 -14.54
N LEU A 35 -18.79 -10.82 -13.21
CA LEU A 35 -18.59 -12.02 -12.40
C LEU A 35 -19.90 -12.64 -11.88
N GLY A 36 -21.07 -12.07 -12.26
CA GLY A 36 -22.36 -12.54 -11.78
C GLY A 36 -22.51 -12.48 -10.26
N ALA A 37 -21.90 -11.46 -9.64
CA ALA A 37 -21.83 -11.33 -8.20
C ALA A 37 -22.86 -10.30 -7.67
N ASP A 38 -23.42 -10.57 -6.51
CA ASP A 38 -24.28 -9.64 -5.81
C ASP A 38 -23.50 -8.45 -5.24
N VAL A 39 -24.19 -7.37 -4.91
CA VAL A 39 -23.60 -6.13 -4.42
C VAL A 39 -22.79 -6.35 -3.15
N GLY A 40 -23.26 -7.19 -2.23
CA GLY A 40 -22.58 -7.51 -0.99
C GLY A 40 -21.22 -8.17 -1.21
N SER A 41 -21.17 -9.16 -2.11
CA SER A 41 -19.92 -9.85 -2.49
C SER A 41 -18.93 -8.90 -3.16
N VAL A 42 -19.40 -7.97 -4.00
CA VAL A 42 -18.53 -6.97 -4.62
C VAL A 42 -18.00 -5.97 -3.58
N GLN A 43 -18.84 -5.50 -2.66
CA GLN A 43 -18.42 -4.63 -1.56
C GLN A 43 -17.41 -5.31 -0.62
N LEU A 44 -17.53 -6.63 -0.44
CA LEU A 44 -16.58 -7.40 0.38
C LEU A 44 -15.15 -7.29 -0.15
N THR A 45 -14.95 -7.13 -1.46
CA THR A 45 -13.62 -6.92 -2.06
C THR A 45 -12.94 -5.65 -1.54
N LEU A 46 -13.70 -4.59 -1.28
CA LEU A 46 -13.21 -3.37 -0.64
C LEU A 46 -12.97 -3.58 0.85
N THR A 47 -13.91 -4.19 1.53
CA THR A 47 -13.83 -4.43 2.98
C THR A 47 -12.58 -5.22 3.34
N VAL A 48 -12.30 -6.33 2.64
CA VAL A 48 -11.11 -7.16 2.90
C VAL A 48 -9.82 -6.42 2.55
N PHE A 49 -9.84 -5.56 1.54
CA PHE A 49 -8.70 -4.74 1.17
C PHE A 49 -8.36 -3.73 2.28
N PHE A 50 -9.34 -3.00 2.81
CA PHE A 50 -9.14 -2.08 3.93
C PHE A 50 -8.70 -2.80 5.20
N LEU A 51 -9.33 -3.94 5.52
CA LEU A 51 -8.94 -4.75 6.67
C LEU A 51 -7.48 -5.20 6.57
N SER A 52 -7.08 -5.70 5.40
CA SER A 52 -5.72 -6.18 5.17
C SER A 52 -4.68 -5.05 5.18
N ILE A 53 -5.01 -3.85 4.69
CA ILE A 53 -4.15 -2.66 4.86
C ILE A 53 -3.94 -2.37 6.34
N GLY A 54 -5.01 -2.34 7.14
CA GLY A 54 -4.92 -2.10 8.59
C GLY A 54 -4.01 -3.12 9.29
N LEU A 55 -4.24 -4.41 9.02
CA LEU A 55 -3.41 -5.50 9.55
C LEU A 55 -1.95 -5.37 9.07
N GLY A 56 -1.75 -5.10 7.79
CA GLY A 56 -0.42 -4.92 7.21
C GLY A 56 0.34 -3.75 7.85
N GLN A 57 -0.31 -2.61 8.10
CA GLN A 57 0.34 -1.47 8.75
C GLN A 57 0.80 -1.80 10.18
N LEU A 58 0.03 -2.60 10.93
CA LEU A 58 0.44 -3.08 12.25
C LEU A 58 1.67 -4.00 12.19
N LEU A 59 1.82 -4.76 11.11
CA LEU A 59 2.93 -5.70 10.92
C LEU A 59 4.17 -5.01 10.36
N TYR A 60 4.04 -4.17 9.33
CA TYR A 60 5.19 -3.56 8.65
C TYR A 60 5.97 -2.59 9.52
N GLY A 61 5.34 -1.93 10.50
CA GLY A 61 6.04 -1.10 11.48
C GLY A 61 7.14 -1.89 12.18
N PRO A 62 6.78 -2.84 13.07
CA PRO A 62 7.75 -3.64 13.81
C PRO A 62 8.70 -4.44 12.91
N VAL A 63 8.19 -5.07 11.85
CA VAL A 63 9.04 -5.85 10.93
C VAL A 63 10.13 -4.98 10.33
N SER A 64 9.79 -3.78 9.85
CA SER A 64 10.78 -2.88 9.25
C SER A 64 11.76 -2.28 10.27
N ASP A 65 11.40 -2.25 11.54
CA ASP A 65 12.31 -1.88 12.63
C ASP A 65 13.32 -2.99 12.97
N MET A 66 12.94 -4.25 12.75
CA MET A 66 13.77 -5.43 13.04
C MET A 66 14.72 -5.79 11.90
N VAL A 67 14.24 -5.78 10.65
CA VAL A 67 15.01 -6.29 9.49
C VAL A 67 15.56 -5.18 8.59
N GLY A 68 15.19 -3.93 8.83
CA GLY A 68 15.49 -2.79 7.97
C GLY A 68 14.30 -2.40 7.10
N ARG A 69 14.37 -1.25 6.43
CA ARG A 69 13.26 -0.66 5.67
C ARG A 69 13.08 -1.32 4.29
N LYS A 70 14.18 -1.61 3.60
CA LYS A 70 14.13 -2.12 2.22
C LYS A 70 13.56 -3.52 2.07
N PRO A 71 13.95 -4.54 2.86
CA PRO A 71 13.46 -5.90 2.67
C PRO A 71 11.94 -6.01 2.74
N PRO A 72 11.24 -5.50 3.77
CA PRO A 72 9.78 -5.59 3.83
C PRO A 72 9.09 -4.71 2.80
N LEU A 73 9.71 -3.60 2.36
CA LEU A 73 9.19 -2.78 1.27
C LEU A 73 9.20 -3.56 -0.06
N TYR A 74 10.31 -4.23 -0.40
CA TYR A 74 10.37 -5.10 -1.58
C TYR A 74 9.37 -6.25 -1.50
N ALA A 75 9.29 -6.93 -0.36
CA ALA A 75 8.36 -8.03 -0.16
C ALA A 75 6.90 -7.58 -0.33
N GLY A 76 6.54 -6.44 0.26
CA GLY A 76 5.20 -5.87 0.16
C GLY A 76 4.84 -5.43 -1.25
N LEU A 77 5.73 -4.75 -1.96
CA LEU A 77 5.52 -4.33 -3.36
C LEU A 77 5.43 -5.53 -4.31
N ALA A 78 6.28 -6.56 -4.12
CA ALA A 78 6.20 -7.79 -4.90
C ALA A 78 4.88 -8.53 -4.65
N LEU A 79 4.44 -8.63 -3.40
CA LEU A 79 3.16 -9.22 -3.02
C LEU A 79 1.99 -8.44 -3.65
N PHE A 80 2.02 -7.11 -3.60
CA PHE A 80 1.04 -6.24 -4.23
C PHE A 80 1.00 -6.44 -5.75
N LEU A 81 2.16 -6.51 -6.40
CA LEU A 81 2.27 -6.75 -7.85
C LEU A 81 1.64 -8.08 -8.24
N LEU A 82 2.02 -9.16 -7.58
CA LEU A 82 1.50 -10.51 -7.86
C LEU A 82 0.00 -10.61 -7.61
N ALA A 83 -0.47 -10.04 -6.51
CA ALA A 83 -1.90 -10.00 -6.21
C ALA A 83 -2.70 -9.14 -7.20
N SER A 84 -2.13 -8.03 -7.67
CA SER A 84 -2.75 -7.18 -8.70
C SER A 84 -2.90 -7.91 -10.02
N ILE A 85 -1.88 -8.66 -10.45
CA ILE A 85 -1.95 -9.52 -11.64
C ILE A 85 -3.02 -10.60 -11.44
N GLY A 86 -3.05 -11.24 -10.27
CA GLY A 86 -4.08 -12.22 -9.92
C GLY A 86 -5.50 -11.63 -9.99
N CYS A 87 -5.71 -10.43 -9.44
CA CYS A 87 -6.99 -9.72 -9.53
C CYS A 87 -7.42 -9.43 -10.97
N ALA A 88 -6.48 -9.04 -11.84
CA ALA A 88 -6.76 -8.81 -13.25
C ALA A 88 -7.19 -10.10 -13.98
N LEU A 89 -6.73 -11.24 -13.53
CA LEU A 89 -7.01 -12.57 -14.11
C LEU A 89 -8.14 -13.32 -13.39
N ALA A 90 -8.70 -12.78 -12.32
CA ALA A 90 -9.75 -13.43 -11.54
C ALA A 90 -11.01 -13.69 -12.38
N THR A 91 -11.53 -14.91 -12.28
CA THR A 91 -12.70 -15.39 -13.04
C THR A 91 -13.96 -15.51 -12.20
N ASP A 92 -13.84 -15.40 -10.88
CA ASP A 92 -14.95 -15.44 -9.93
C ASP A 92 -14.72 -14.46 -8.78
N ILE A 93 -15.81 -14.13 -8.08
CA ILE A 93 -15.79 -13.12 -7.01
C ILE A 93 -15.02 -13.59 -5.76
N HIS A 94 -15.05 -14.87 -5.43
CA HIS A 94 -14.37 -15.39 -4.24
C HIS A 94 -12.85 -15.32 -4.39
N THR A 95 -12.35 -15.69 -5.58
CA THR A 95 -10.94 -15.50 -5.94
C THR A 95 -10.54 -14.03 -5.88
N LEU A 96 -11.39 -13.14 -6.41
CA LEU A 96 -11.12 -11.70 -6.36
C LEU A 96 -11.06 -11.19 -4.91
N VAL A 97 -12.00 -11.60 -4.04
CA VAL A 97 -12.00 -11.25 -2.61
C VAL A 97 -10.70 -11.70 -1.93
N ALA A 98 -10.28 -12.94 -2.14
CA ALA A 98 -9.05 -13.47 -1.54
C ALA A 98 -7.81 -12.69 -2.03
N LEU A 99 -7.72 -12.42 -3.33
CA LEU A 99 -6.61 -11.67 -3.91
C LEU A 99 -6.60 -10.19 -3.49
N ARG A 100 -7.75 -9.57 -3.29
CA ARG A 100 -7.86 -8.22 -2.75
C ARG A 100 -7.34 -8.14 -1.31
N PHE A 101 -7.56 -9.17 -0.50
CA PHE A 101 -6.95 -9.25 0.82
C PHE A 101 -5.41 -9.29 0.74
N VAL A 102 -4.86 -10.14 -0.11
CA VAL A 102 -3.41 -10.24 -0.33
C VAL A 102 -2.84 -8.94 -0.89
N GLN A 103 -3.53 -8.33 -1.84
CA GLN A 103 -3.15 -7.04 -2.45
C GLN A 103 -3.08 -5.92 -1.40
N GLY A 104 -4.04 -5.87 -0.48
CA GLY A 104 -4.06 -4.87 0.60
C GLY A 104 -2.92 -5.06 1.60
N LEU A 105 -2.56 -6.31 1.93
CA LEU A 105 -1.35 -6.59 2.73
C LEU A 105 -0.10 -6.03 2.07
N GLY A 106 0.05 -6.22 0.76
CA GLY A 106 1.18 -5.66 0.00
C GLY A 106 1.18 -4.14 -0.04
N ALA A 107 0.01 -3.52 -0.27
CA ALA A 107 -0.16 -2.06 -0.32
C ALA A 107 0.24 -1.37 0.99
N ALA A 108 0.01 -2.02 2.12
CA ALA A 108 0.35 -1.48 3.44
C ALA A 108 1.84 -1.16 3.60
N ALA A 109 2.74 -1.89 2.94
CA ALA A 109 4.18 -1.61 2.95
C ALA A 109 4.49 -0.23 2.36
N GLY A 110 3.91 0.10 1.19
CA GLY A 110 4.05 1.40 0.54
C GLY A 110 3.45 2.55 1.35
N MET A 111 2.50 2.28 2.23
CA MET A 111 1.87 3.30 3.07
C MET A 111 2.61 3.50 4.40
N ALA A 112 3.16 2.44 5.01
CA ALA A 112 3.79 2.49 6.32
C ALA A 112 5.29 2.86 6.25
N ILE A 113 6.03 2.20 5.36
CA ILE A 113 7.51 2.28 5.32
C ILE A 113 8.02 3.64 4.87
N PRO A 114 7.45 4.33 3.85
CA PRO A 114 7.88 5.67 3.48
C PRO A 114 7.83 6.67 4.63
N ARG A 115 6.78 6.61 5.45
CA ARG A 115 6.66 7.47 6.65
C ARG A 115 7.73 7.15 7.69
N ALA A 116 8.09 5.87 7.84
CA ALA A 116 9.17 5.47 8.71
C ALA A 116 10.54 5.96 8.20
N ILE A 117 10.79 5.87 6.89
CA ILE A 117 12.02 6.38 6.26
C ILE A 117 12.17 7.91 6.47
N VAL A 118 11.08 8.67 6.32
CA VAL A 118 11.13 10.13 6.59
C VAL A 118 11.56 10.39 8.03
N ARG A 119 11.02 9.67 8.99
CA ARG A 119 11.38 9.81 10.42
C ARG A 119 12.80 9.38 10.74
N ASP A 120 13.33 8.40 9.99
CA ASP A 120 14.71 7.93 10.18
C ASP A 120 15.74 8.95 9.64
N LEU A 121 15.43 9.66 8.55
CA LEU A 121 16.36 10.52 7.83
C LEU A 121 16.26 12.01 8.20
N HIS A 122 15.12 12.46 8.67
CA HIS A 122 14.84 13.88 8.89
C HIS A 122 14.18 14.11 10.25
N THR A 123 14.50 15.27 10.83
CA THR A 123 13.88 15.76 12.07
C THR A 123 13.38 17.20 11.88
N GLY A 124 12.53 17.67 12.79
CA GLY A 124 12.06 19.06 12.78
C GLY A 124 11.32 19.47 11.48
N PRO A 125 11.58 20.68 10.96
CA PRO A 125 10.83 21.24 9.84
C PRO A 125 10.96 20.44 8.53
N GLU A 126 12.09 19.79 8.28
CA GLU A 126 12.27 18.97 7.06
C GLU A 126 11.42 17.72 7.09
N ALA A 127 11.38 17.02 8.21
CA ALA A 127 10.50 15.87 8.40
C ALA A 127 9.03 16.28 8.23
N ALA A 128 8.63 17.40 8.83
CA ALA A 128 7.27 17.92 8.70
C ALA A 128 6.90 18.23 7.24
N ARG A 129 7.82 18.85 6.48
CA ARG A 129 7.61 19.16 5.06
C ARG A 129 7.44 17.89 4.21
N LEU A 130 8.30 16.88 4.40
CA LEU A 130 8.17 15.61 3.69
C LEU A 130 6.88 14.87 4.06
N MET A 131 6.52 14.83 5.35
CA MET A 131 5.25 14.25 5.79
C MET A 131 4.05 14.98 5.15
N SER A 132 4.09 16.31 5.05
CA SER A 132 3.03 17.08 4.38
C SER A 132 2.92 16.73 2.90
N LEU A 133 4.03 16.50 2.21
CA LEU A 133 4.02 16.05 0.80
C LEU A 133 3.40 14.65 0.67
N LEU A 134 3.70 13.72 1.58
CA LEU A 134 3.04 12.41 1.60
C LEU A 134 1.55 12.54 1.89
N MET A 135 1.15 13.40 2.81
CA MET A 135 -0.28 13.66 3.10
C MET A 135 -1.01 14.30 1.91
N LEU A 136 -0.33 15.15 1.13
CA LEU A 136 -0.90 15.72 -0.09
C LEU A 136 -1.31 14.63 -1.09
N VAL A 137 -0.51 13.58 -1.24
CA VAL A 137 -0.84 12.42 -2.08
C VAL A 137 -2.17 11.78 -1.65
N PHE A 138 -2.35 11.56 -0.34
CA PHE A 138 -3.60 11.03 0.20
C PHE A 138 -4.80 11.95 0.01
N SER A 139 -4.57 13.27 0.04
CA SER A 139 -5.64 14.26 -0.16
C SER A 139 -6.07 14.39 -1.61
N VAL A 140 -5.15 14.22 -2.56
CA VAL A 140 -5.39 14.36 -4.00
C VAL A 140 -5.90 13.06 -4.63
N SER A 141 -5.51 11.90 -4.09
CA SER A 141 -5.90 10.59 -4.60
C SER A 141 -7.41 10.42 -4.77
N PRO A 142 -8.29 10.76 -3.80
CA PRO A 142 -9.74 10.61 -3.95
C PRO A 142 -10.36 11.41 -5.09
N ILE A 143 -9.66 12.43 -5.60
CA ILE A 143 -10.10 13.24 -6.72
C ILE A 143 -9.58 12.68 -8.05
N LEU A 144 -8.27 12.45 -8.14
CA LEU A 144 -7.62 12.06 -9.39
C LEU A 144 -7.80 10.58 -9.73
N ALA A 145 -7.74 9.71 -8.73
CA ALA A 145 -7.75 8.27 -8.96
C ALA A 145 -9.09 7.75 -9.51
N PRO A 146 -10.29 8.18 -9.03
CA PRO A 146 -11.55 7.76 -9.64
C PRO A 146 -11.70 8.25 -11.07
N LEU A 147 -11.22 9.47 -11.38
CA LEU A 147 -11.25 10.00 -12.75
C LEU A 147 -10.36 9.17 -13.68
N ALA A 148 -9.14 8.88 -13.25
CA ALA A 148 -8.24 7.99 -13.99
C ALA A 148 -8.82 6.59 -14.14
N GLY A 149 -9.41 6.04 -13.07
CA GLY A 149 -10.08 4.75 -13.07
C GLY A 149 -11.23 4.69 -14.06
N SER A 150 -12.11 5.69 -14.05
CA SER A 150 -13.23 5.78 -15.00
C SER A 150 -12.75 5.84 -16.44
N GLY A 151 -11.70 6.60 -16.73
CA GLY A 151 -11.10 6.67 -18.07
C GLY A 151 -10.52 5.32 -18.52
N VAL A 152 -9.79 4.65 -17.66
CA VAL A 152 -9.21 3.31 -17.93
C VAL A 152 -10.31 2.28 -18.15
N ILE A 153 -11.36 2.27 -17.34
CA ILE A 153 -12.48 1.35 -17.44
C ILE A 153 -13.24 1.57 -18.76
N ALA A 154 -13.46 2.82 -19.15
CA ALA A 154 -14.17 3.15 -20.39
C ALA A 154 -13.45 2.63 -21.64
N VAL A 155 -12.12 2.58 -21.62
CA VAL A 155 -11.30 2.16 -22.78
C VAL A 155 -11.00 0.66 -22.76
N ALA A 156 -10.70 0.09 -21.59
CA ALA A 156 -10.11 -1.25 -21.47
C ALA A 156 -10.80 -2.16 -20.43
N GLY A 157 -11.90 -1.72 -19.83
CA GLY A 157 -12.66 -2.48 -18.85
C GLY A 157 -12.04 -2.48 -17.44
N TRP A 158 -12.77 -3.07 -16.49
CA TRP A 158 -12.40 -3.04 -15.08
C TRP A 158 -11.08 -3.76 -14.75
N ARG A 159 -10.73 -4.79 -15.50
CA ARG A 159 -9.46 -5.52 -15.29
C ARG A 159 -8.24 -4.65 -15.55
N ALA A 160 -8.36 -3.68 -16.43
CA ALA A 160 -7.27 -2.76 -16.76
C ALA A 160 -6.83 -1.90 -15.56
N VAL A 161 -7.73 -1.64 -14.61
CA VAL A 161 -7.38 -0.94 -13.35
C VAL A 161 -6.29 -1.70 -12.59
N PHE A 162 -6.40 -3.03 -12.51
CA PHE A 162 -5.40 -3.86 -11.85
C PHE A 162 -4.07 -3.91 -12.60
N TRP A 163 -4.09 -3.87 -13.93
CA TRP A 163 -2.87 -3.76 -14.73
C TRP A 163 -2.18 -2.41 -14.52
N VAL A 164 -2.92 -1.33 -14.42
CA VAL A 164 -2.36 0.01 -14.12
C VAL A 164 -1.66 0.02 -12.77
N VAL A 165 -2.30 -0.50 -11.72
CA VAL A 165 -1.66 -0.55 -10.40
C VAL A 165 -0.52 -1.57 -10.32
N ALA A 166 -0.55 -2.62 -11.13
CA ALA A 166 0.58 -3.55 -11.29
C ALA A 166 1.80 -2.85 -11.90
N VAL A 167 1.61 -2.04 -12.94
CA VAL A 167 2.66 -1.19 -13.52
C VAL A 167 3.20 -0.21 -12.49
N ALA A 168 2.32 0.44 -11.72
CA ALA A 168 2.74 1.32 -10.62
C ALA A 168 3.60 0.59 -9.58
N ALA A 169 3.29 -0.67 -9.26
CA ALA A 169 4.10 -1.49 -8.37
C ALA A 169 5.50 -1.79 -8.95
N VAL A 170 5.60 -2.08 -10.24
CA VAL A 170 6.90 -2.27 -10.93
C VAL A 170 7.72 -0.98 -10.84
N LEU A 171 7.10 0.16 -11.14
CA LEU A 171 7.77 1.46 -11.00
C LEU A 171 8.19 1.73 -9.55
N GLY A 172 7.37 1.35 -8.57
CA GLY A 172 7.69 1.42 -7.15
C GLY A 172 8.90 0.55 -6.76
N LEU A 173 8.97 -0.68 -7.28
CA LEU A 173 10.13 -1.56 -7.09
C LEU A 173 11.40 -0.97 -7.69
N MET A 174 11.32 -0.44 -8.90
CA MET A 174 12.46 0.22 -9.57
C MET A 174 12.88 1.49 -8.82
N ALA A 175 11.92 2.30 -8.37
CA ALA A 175 12.18 3.49 -7.59
C ALA A 175 12.84 3.17 -6.24
N THR A 176 12.38 2.12 -5.58
CA THR A 176 12.99 1.61 -4.34
C THR A 176 14.43 1.16 -4.57
N TRP A 177 14.68 0.46 -5.67
CA TRP A 177 16.03 -0.02 -6.01
C TRP A 177 17.02 1.13 -6.23
N LYS A 178 16.61 2.16 -6.98
CA LYS A 178 17.48 3.28 -7.37
C LYS A 178 17.51 4.44 -6.37
N GLY A 179 16.44 4.66 -5.63
CA GLY A 179 16.20 5.89 -4.88
C GLY A 179 16.07 5.75 -3.38
N VAL A 180 15.91 4.52 -2.86
CA VAL A 180 15.81 4.28 -1.42
C VAL A 180 17.10 3.62 -0.95
N GLU A 181 17.80 4.27 -0.02
CA GLU A 181 18.89 3.66 0.74
C GLU A 181 18.33 2.98 1.99
N GLU A 182 19.06 1.96 2.50
CA GLU A 182 18.68 1.38 3.79
C GLU A 182 18.96 2.40 4.89
N THR A 183 17.92 2.76 5.63
CA THR A 183 18.02 3.80 6.66
C THR A 183 18.26 3.25 8.05
N ARG A 184 18.11 1.94 8.23
CA ARG A 184 18.42 1.24 9.48
C ARG A 184 19.66 0.38 9.35
N THR A 185 20.74 0.80 10.01
CA THR A 185 21.95 -0.03 10.13
C THR A 185 21.69 -1.26 11.00
N PRO A 186 22.47 -2.35 10.88
CA PRO A 186 22.29 -3.53 11.70
C PRO A 186 22.27 -3.24 13.21
N GLU A 187 23.06 -2.25 13.66
CA GLU A 187 23.15 -1.85 15.07
C GLU A 187 21.92 -1.09 15.57
N GLN A 188 21.16 -0.48 14.65
CA GLN A 188 19.93 0.27 14.96
C GLN A 188 18.67 -0.60 14.88
N ARG A 189 18.80 -1.84 14.44
CA ARG A 189 17.68 -2.77 14.38
C ARG A 189 17.31 -3.22 15.78
N LEU A 190 16.01 -3.27 16.04
CA LEU A 190 15.52 -3.68 17.35
C LEU A 190 15.65 -5.20 17.51
N ASP A 191 16.23 -5.64 18.61
CA ASP A 191 16.24 -7.05 19.05
C ASP A 191 14.85 -7.50 19.56
N SER A 192 13.77 -7.01 18.93
CA SER A 192 12.41 -7.34 19.29
C SER A 192 11.87 -8.46 18.41
N SER A 193 11.15 -9.40 19.00
CA SER A 193 10.40 -10.41 18.26
C SER A 193 9.00 -9.88 17.89
N LEU A 194 8.38 -10.44 16.84
CA LEU A 194 6.99 -10.16 16.52
C LEU A 194 6.05 -10.43 17.71
N GLY A 195 6.39 -11.43 18.54
CA GLY A 195 5.67 -11.69 19.79
C GLY A 195 5.81 -10.56 20.80
N GLY A 196 6.96 -9.91 20.89
CA GLY A 196 7.18 -8.72 21.72
C GLY A 196 6.35 -7.52 21.25
N ALA A 197 6.29 -7.29 19.94
CA ALA A 197 5.45 -6.25 19.35
C ALA A 197 3.95 -6.50 19.61
N LEU A 198 3.49 -7.73 19.43
CA LEU A 198 2.11 -8.12 19.72
C LEU A 198 1.78 -7.92 21.22
N LYS A 199 2.69 -8.30 22.11
CA LYS A 199 2.52 -8.07 23.55
C LYS A 199 2.44 -6.59 23.90
N ALA A 200 3.25 -5.74 23.26
CA ALA A 200 3.18 -4.29 23.42
C ALA A 200 1.83 -3.72 22.96
N TYR A 201 1.30 -4.16 21.81
CA TYR A 201 -0.05 -3.75 21.36
C TYR A 201 -1.14 -4.21 22.32
N LEU A 202 -1.08 -5.45 22.82
CA LEU A 202 -2.04 -5.94 23.80
C LEU A 202 -1.97 -5.18 25.13
N THR A 203 -0.79 -4.74 25.55
CA THR A 203 -0.61 -3.91 26.74
C THR A 203 -1.26 -2.54 26.54
N LEU A 204 -1.01 -1.89 25.39
CA LEU A 204 -1.63 -0.60 25.05
C LEU A 204 -3.15 -0.66 24.98
N LEU A 205 -3.73 -1.77 24.48
CA LEU A 205 -5.18 -1.97 24.45
C LEU A 205 -5.80 -2.21 25.82
N ARG A 206 -4.99 -2.64 26.81
CA ARG A 206 -5.44 -2.89 28.19
C ARG A 206 -5.22 -1.68 29.11
N ASP A 207 -4.45 -0.71 28.68
CA ASP A 207 -4.17 0.50 29.45
C ASP A 207 -5.29 1.52 29.18
N PRO A 208 -6.09 1.91 30.19
CA PRO A 208 -7.25 2.79 30.00
C PRO A 208 -6.89 4.29 30.01
N HIS A 209 -5.60 4.66 29.84
CA HIS A 209 -5.14 6.08 29.85
C HIS A 209 -4.73 6.58 28.47
#